data_75d4af1886cdd4b1865d14f79ce2be5c
#
_entry.id   75d4af1886cdd4b1865d14f79ce2be5c
#
_cell.length_a   1.000
_cell.length_b   1.000
_cell.length_c   1.000
_cell.angle_alpha   90.00
_cell.angle_beta   90.00
_cell.angle_gamma   90.00
#
_symmetry.space_group_name_H-M   'P 1'
#
loop_
_entity.id
_entity.type
_entity.pdbx_description
1 polymer ?
#
loop_
_entity_poly.entity_id
_entity_poly.type
_entity_poly.pdbx_seq_one_letter_code
_entity_poly.pdbx_strand_id
1 'polypeptide(L)'
;MVQAIPLKHNAPNYGYVIDVLGTRIVFATDCMDFPYKIPHVNVWMIEMNNSDDVILENYVDDVEMRSQYQNHLSIEKAIKAIKRNYSVGLQTIIGIHLSDINSEI
;
A
#
# COMPACT_ATOMS: atom_id res chain seq x y z
N MET A 1 -9.16 -17.99 -7.25
CA MET A 1 -9.82 -16.89 -7.98
C MET A 1 -8.98 -15.63 -7.85
N VAL A 2 -8.86 -14.87 -8.91
CA VAL A 2 -8.15 -13.58 -8.90
C VAL A 2 -9.10 -12.49 -9.38
N GLN A 3 -9.21 -11.42 -8.60
CA GLN A 3 -10.02 -10.25 -8.96
C GLN A 3 -9.12 -9.02 -9.04
N ALA A 4 -9.13 -8.33 -10.17
CA ALA A 4 -8.43 -7.07 -10.33
C ALA A 4 -9.26 -5.93 -9.71
N ILE A 5 -8.58 -5.02 -9.02
CA ILE A 5 -9.19 -3.80 -8.49
C ILE A 5 -8.43 -2.59 -9.00
N PRO A 6 -9.11 -1.56 -9.52
CA PRO A 6 -8.40 -0.38 -10.00
C PRO A 6 -7.78 0.39 -8.84
N LEU A 7 -6.52 0.78 -9.01
CA LEU A 7 -5.78 1.58 -8.04
C LEU A 7 -5.56 2.99 -8.57
N LYS A 8 -5.67 3.96 -7.68
CA LYS A 8 -5.45 5.36 -8.03
C LYS A 8 -3.96 5.64 -8.20
N HIS A 9 -3.59 6.04 -9.41
CA HIS A 9 -2.22 6.36 -9.80
C HIS A 9 -2.27 7.31 -10.99
N ASN A 10 -1.13 7.95 -11.33
CA ASN A 10 -1.07 8.84 -12.48
C ASN A 10 -1.15 8.13 -13.84
N ALA A 11 -1.01 6.81 -13.83
CA ALA A 11 -1.24 5.94 -14.98
C ALA A 11 -2.20 4.82 -14.58
N PRO A 12 -2.91 4.18 -15.53
CA PRO A 12 -3.78 3.04 -15.19
C PRO A 12 -3.01 1.96 -14.44
N ASN A 13 -3.55 1.54 -13.31
CA ASN A 13 -2.91 0.53 -12.47
C ASN A 13 -3.95 -0.32 -11.75
N TYR A 14 -3.59 -1.56 -11.43
CA TYR A 14 -4.48 -2.49 -10.76
C TYR A 14 -3.77 -3.19 -9.60
N GLY A 15 -4.52 -3.38 -8.52
CA GLY A 15 -4.16 -4.35 -7.49
C GLY A 15 -4.97 -5.63 -7.71
N TYR A 16 -4.74 -6.61 -6.88
CA TYR A 16 -5.38 -7.91 -7.02
C TYR A 16 -5.80 -8.47 -5.66
N VAL A 17 -7.00 -9.04 -5.64
CA VAL A 17 -7.46 -9.89 -4.55
C VAL A 17 -7.35 -11.33 -5.05
N ILE A 18 -6.57 -12.14 -4.37
CA ILE A 18 -6.25 -13.50 -4.78
C ILE A 18 -6.74 -14.46 -3.71
N ASP A 19 -7.66 -15.35 -4.07
CA ASP A 19 -8.16 -16.39 -3.18
C ASP A 19 -7.60 -17.75 -3.62
N VAL A 20 -6.77 -18.34 -2.76
CA VAL A 20 -6.10 -19.61 -3.01
C VAL A 20 -6.18 -20.49 -1.77
N LEU A 21 -6.80 -21.65 -1.89
CA LEU A 21 -6.86 -22.66 -0.84
C LEU A 21 -7.30 -22.10 0.53
N GLY A 22 -8.34 -21.26 0.51
CA GLY A 22 -8.88 -20.66 1.72
C GLY A 22 -8.10 -19.47 2.27
N THR A 23 -7.07 -19.03 1.57
CA THR A 23 -6.27 -17.86 1.95
C THR A 23 -6.57 -16.71 1.00
N ARG A 24 -6.88 -15.54 1.55
CA ARG A 24 -7.10 -14.32 0.76
C ARG A 24 -5.90 -13.40 0.87
N ILE A 25 -5.33 -13.08 -0.28
CA ILE A 25 -4.16 -12.22 -0.43
C ILE A 25 -4.58 -10.95 -1.16
N VAL A 26 -4.20 -9.78 -0.64
CA VAL A 26 -4.31 -8.52 -1.36
C VAL A 26 -2.92 -8.08 -1.79
N PHE A 27 -2.76 -7.80 -3.07
CA PHE A 27 -1.54 -7.26 -3.66
C PHE A 27 -1.85 -5.86 -4.21
N ALA A 28 -1.16 -4.83 -3.71
CA ALA A 28 -1.38 -3.45 -4.14
C ALA A 28 -0.07 -2.68 -4.14
N THR A 29 0.32 -2.18 -5.31
CA THR A 29 1.51 -1.35 -5.49
C THR A 29 1.20 -0.20 -6.44
N ASP A 30 2.06 0.84 -6.44
CA ASP A 30 1.91 2.03 -7.28
C ASP A 30 0.53 2.69 -7.13
N CYS A 31 0.15 3.01 -5.90
CA CYS A 31 -1.13 3.65 -5.64
C CYS A 31 -0.99 4.84 -4.69
N MET A 32 -1.84 5.83 -4.88
CA MET A 32 -1.89 7.05 -4.05
C MET A 32 -2.66 6.82 -2.77
N ASP A 33 -3.62 5.89 -2.79
CA ASP A 33 -4.48 5.56 -1.68
C ASP A 33 -5.09 4.19 -1.89
N PHE A 34 -5.57 3.57 -0.81
CA PHE A 34 -6.26 2.29 -0.88
C PHE A 34 -7.60 2.42 -0.15
N PRO A 35 -8.66 2.88 -0.84
CA PRO A 35 -9.95 3.17 -0.20
C PRO A 35 -10.87 1.95 -0.05
N TYR A 36 -10.45 0.79 -0.53
CA TYR A 36 -11.33 -0.36 -0.64
C TYR A 36 -11.59 -1.05 0.69
N LYS A 37 -12.78 -1.63 0.82
CA LYS A 37 -13.15 -2.55 1.89
C LYS A 37 -13.09 -3.97 1.34
N ILE A 38 -12.17 -4.77 1.86
CA ILE A 38 -11.99 -6.15 1.42
C ILE A 38 -12.08 -7.04 2.66
N PRO A 39 -13.14 -7.87 2.76
CA PRO A 39 -13.33 -8.70 3.95
C PRO A 39 -12.36 -9.88 3.99
N HIS A 40 -12.04 -10.30 5.20
CA HIS A 40 -11.33 -11.55 5.49
C HIS A 40 -9.96 -11.69 4.82
N VAL A 41 -9.20 -10.61 4.74
CA VAL A 41 -7.85 -10.65 4.19
C VAL A 41 -6.92 -11.34 5.18
N ASN A 42 -6.17 -12.33 4.70
CA ASN A 42 -5.19 -13.06 5.48
C ASN A 42 -3.77 -12.52 5.29
N VAL A 43 -3.44 -12.08 4.08
CA VAL A 43 -2.11 -11.60 3.73
C VAL A 43 -2.23 -10.29 2.96
N TRP A 44 -1.50 -9.29 3.40
CA TRP A 44 -1.34 -8.03 2.69
C TRP A 44 0.05 -7.95 2.08
N MET A 45 0.11 -7.72 0.78
CA MET A 45 1.32 -7.33 0.06
C MET A 45 1.06 -5.94 -0.49
N ILE A 46 1.40 -4.92 0.28
CA ILE A 46 0.96 -3.55 0.01
C ILE A 46 2.16 -2.61 -0.01
N GLU A 47 2.10 -1.61 -0.89
CA GLU A 47 3.15 -0.63 -1.01
C GLU A 47 3.36 0.12 0.30
N MET A 48 4.64 0.28 0.67
CA MET A 48 5.10 1.10 1.79
C MET A 48 6.31 1.89 1.31
N ASN A 49 6.08 2.78 0.35
CA ASN A 49 7.15 3.45 -0.39
C ASN A 49 7.94 4.43 0.46
N ASN A 50 7.26 5.16 1.33
CA ASN A 50 7.87 6.25 2.10
C ASN A 50 7.19 6.37 3.46
N SER A 51 7.78 7.19 4.32
CA SER A 51 7.15 7.60 5.58
C SER A 51 6.70 9.04 5.47
N ASP A 52 5.45 9.33 5.88
CA ASP A 52 4.93 10.69 5.91
C ASP A 52 5.84 11.61 6.71
N ASP A 53 6.29 11.17 7.88
CA ASP A 53 7.16 11.97 8.75
C ASP A 53 8.49 12.31 8.09
N VAL A 54 9.12 11.34 7.43
CA VAL A 54 10.40 11.56 6.75
C VAL A 54 10.25 12.55 5.60
N ILE A 55 9.21 12.40 4.78
CA ILE A 55 8.98 13.29 3.63
C ILE A 55 8.66 14.71 4.11
N LEU A 56 7.79 14.86 5.09
CA LEU A 56 7.38 16.18 5.57
C LEU A 56 8.50 16.91 6.32
N GLU A 57 9.33 16.20 7.08
CA GLU A 57 10.43 16.82 7.81
C GLU A 57 11.61 17.21 6.92
N ASN A 58 11.97 16.36 5.95
CA ASN A 58 13.24 16.49 5.24
C ASN A 58 13.11 16.92 3.79
N TYR A 59 11.95 16.75 3.17
CA TYR A 59 11.78 16.90 1.73
C TYR A 59 10.58 17.74 1.32
N VAL A 60 10.06 18.59 2.22
CA VAL A 60 8.85 19.38 1.96
C VAL A 60 9.01 20.29 0.73
N ASP A 61 10.22 20.79 0.46
CA ASP A 61 10.51 21.67 -0.66
C ASP A 61 11.10 20.93 -1.87
N ASP A 62 11.25 19.61 -1.80
CA ASP A 62 11.77 18.79 -2.87
C ASP A 62 10.64 18.33 -3.77
N VAL A 63 10.61 18.81 -5.02
CA VAL A 63 9.53 18.52 -5.97
C VAL A 63 9.45 17.03 -6.28
N GLU A 64 10.58 16.36 -6.44
CA GLU A 64 10.63 14.93 -6.74
C GLU A 64 10.09 14.10 -5.57
N MET A 65 10.50 14.43 -4.37
CA MET A 65 10.05 13.71 -3.17
C MET A 65 8.57 13.97 -2.88
N ARG A 66 8.07 15.18 -3.16
CA ARG A 66 6.63 15.44 -3.06
C ARG A 66 5.84 14.63 -4.09
N SER A 67 6.39 14.44 -5.28
CA SER A 67 5.77 13.59 -6.30
C SER A 67 5.66 12.14 -5.81
N GLN A 68 6.72 11.61 -5.19
CA GLN A 68 6.68 10.28 -4.57
C GLN A 68 5.60 10.21 -3.49
N TYR A 69 5.54 11.20 -2.61
CA TYR A 69 4.55 11.27 -1.56
C TYR A 69 3.12 11.26 -2.10
N GLN A 70 2.88 11.98 -3.21
CA GLN A 70 1.56 12.09 -3.80
C GLN A 70 1.14 10.87 -4.61
N ASN A 71 2.10 10.19 -5.25
CA ASN A 71 1.81 9.12 -6.21
C ASN A 71 2.01 7.71 -5.65
N HIS A 72 2.58 7.59 -4.46
CA HIS A 72 2.87 6.31 -3.83
C HIS A 72 2.32 6.26 -2.41
N LEU A 73 2.02 5.05 -1.97
CA LEU A 73 1.45 4.84 -0.64
C LEU A 73 2.54 4.87 0.42
N SER A 74 2.35 5.71 1.43
CA SER A 74 3.25 5.74 2.59
C SER A 74 2.96 4.56 3.54
N ILE A 75 3.91 4.28 4.43
CA ILE A 75 3.74 3.28 5.49
C ILE A 75 2.50 3.61 6.33
N GLU A 76 2.32 4.87 6.71
CA GLU A 76 1.19 5.31 7.53
C GLU A 76 -0.15 5.09 6.84
N LYS A 77 -0.24 5.42 5.55
CA LYS A 77 -1.47 5.20 4.78
C LYS A 77 -1.76 3.71 4.57
N ALA A 78 -0.72 2.92 4.34
CA ALA A 78 -0.86 1.46 4.21
C ALA A 78 -1.42 0.85 5.50
N ILE A 79 -0.87 1.24 6.65
CA ILE A 79 -1.34 0.75 7.95
C ILE A 79 -2.78 1.17 8.22
N LYS A 80 -3.16 2.40 7.87
CA LYS A 80 -4.55 2.83 7.98
C LYS A 80 -5.49 1.96 7.15
N ALA A 81 -5.10 1.64 5.92
CA ALA A 81 -5.90 0.78 5.04
C ALA A 81 -6.06 -0.62 5.64
N ILE A 82 -4.99 -1.18 6.17
CA ILE A 82 -5.01 -2.50 6.82
C ILE A 82 -5.89 -2.48 8.07
N LYS A 83 -5.77 -1.47 8.91
CA LYS A 83 -6.61 -1.34 10.11
C LYS A 83 -8.09 -1.23 9.76
N ARG A 84 -8.43 -0.45 8.73
CA ARG A 84 -9.80 -0.30 8.24
C ARG A 84 -10.39 -1.62 7.75
N ASN A 85 -9.54 -2.52 7.28
CA ASN A 85 -9.92 -3.83 6.74
C ASN A 85 -9.58 -4.99 7.69
N TYR A 86 -9.24 -4.71 8.93
CA TYR A 86 -8.78 -5.74 9.86
C TYR A 86 -9.83 -6.84 10.04
N SER A 87 -9.37 -8.08 10.06
CA SER A 87 -10.16 -9.25 10.44
C SER A 87 -9.29 -10.19 11.26
N VAL A 88 -9.94 -11.06 12.05
CA VAL A 88 -9.23 -11.99 12.94
C VAL A 88 -8.34 -12.98 12.20
N GLY A 89 -8.60 -13.20 10.91
CA GLY A 89 -7.78 -14.10 10.09
C GLY A 89 -6.50 -13.51 9.54
N LEU A 90 -6.20 -12.25 9.87
CA LEU A 90 -4.96 -11.62 9.39
C LEU A 90 -3.73 -12.39 9.91
N GLN A 91 -2.87 -12.80 8.99
CA GLN A 91 -1.68 -13.60 9.27
C GLN A 91 -0.38 -12.84 9.04
N THR A 92 -0.29 -12.12 7.92
CA THR A 92 0.98 -11.55 7.47
C THR A 92 0.75 -10.23 6.75
N ILE A 93 1.67 -9.29 6.99
CA ILE A 93 1.74 -8.02 6.28
C ILE A 93 3.14 -7.94 5.67
N ILE A 94 3.21 -7.75 4.35
CA ILE A 94 4.48 -7.60 3.63
C ILE A 94 4.48 -6.23 2.95
N GLY A 95 5.39 -5.36 3.39
CA GLY A 95 5.63 -4.09 2.72
C GLY A 95 6.44 -4.31 1.47
N ILE A 96 5.99 -3.73 0.36
CA ILE A 96 6.65 -3.86 -0.94
C ILE A 96 6.89 -2.48 -1.55
N HIS A 97 7.69 -2.42 -2.61
CA HIS A 97 7.97 -1.20 -3.38
C HIS A 97 8.54 -0.08 -2.50
N LEU A 98 9.52 -0.43 -1.66
CA LEU A 98 10.20 0.54 -0.79
C LEU A 98 11.10 1.45 -1.61
N SER A 99 11.14 2.75 -1.27
CA SER A 99 12.11 3.64 -1.88
C SER A 99 13.46 3.54 -1.16
N ASP A 100 14.55 3.82 -1.88
CA ASP A 100 15.90 3.75 -1.31
C ASP A 100 16.08 4.71 -0.13
N ILE A 101 15.45 5.87 -0.18
CA ILE A 101 15.54 6.90 0.86
C ILE A 101 14.89 6.43 2.16
N ASN A 102 13.85 5.60 2.07
CA ASN A 102 13.06 5.16 3.21
C ASN A 102 13.29 3.69 3.58
N SER A 103 14.24 3.03 2.94
CA SER A 103 14.44 1.58 3.09
C SER A 103 14.91 1.15 4.49
N GLU A 104 15.39 2.08 5.29
CA GLU A 104 15.87 1.81 6.66
C GLU A 104 14.81 2.08 7.73
N ILE A 105 13.62 2.49 7.34
CA ILE A 105 12.53 2.81 8.28
C ILE A 105 11.89 1.56 8.87
#